data_666731aa90ca1f8610d3fe3d50a12fb8
#
_entry.id   666731aa90ca1f8610d3fe3d50a12fb8
#
_cell.length_a   1.000
_cell.length_b   1.000
_cell.length_c   1.000
_cell.angle_alpha   90.00
_cell.angle_beta   90.00
_cell.angle_gamma   90.00
#
_symmetry.space_group_name_H-M   'P 1'
#
loop_
_entity.id
_entity.type
_entity.pdbx_description
1 polymer ?
#
loop_
_entity_poly.entity_id
_entity_poly.type
_entity_poly.pdbx_seq_one_letter_code
_entity_poly.pdbx_strand_id
1 'polypeptide(L)'
;MKQETKCLHSGYVPKNGEPRQMPIYQSTTFKYDSSDAMGRLFDLEDSGYFYTRLQNPSNDMTAAKIADLEGGVAAMLTSSGQAANFFALFNICETGSHIVASSAIYGGTYNLLGVTMKKMGIDVTFVDQNLPEEELAKVFRPNTRAMFGETITNPTVSVLDIEKFARLAHSHGVPLIVDNTFATPVNCQPIKWGADIVTHSTTKYMDGHGVSVGGAIVD
;
A
#
# COMPACT_ATOMS: atom_id res chain seq x y z
N MET A 1 2.57 -1.61 21.96
CA MET A 1 3.82 -2.41 21.89
C MET A 1 4.93 -1.53 21.31
N LYS A 2 6.21 -1.85 21.62
CA LYS A 2 7.36 -1.24 20.92
C LYS A 2 7.46 -1.79 19.50
N GLN A 3 8.10 -1.06 18.59
CA GLN A 3 8.19 -1.42 17.16
C GLN A 3 8.82 -2.81 16.96
N GLU A 4 9.90 -3.11 17.68
CA GLU A 4 10.59 -4.41 17.61
C GLU A 4 9.67 -5.56 18.05
N THR A 5 8.84 -5.32 19.07
CA THR A 5 7.86 -6.31 19.54
C THR A 5 6.74 -6.51 18.51
N LYS A 6 6.30 -5.45 17.82
CA LYS A 6 5.32 -5.54 16.74
C LYS A 6 5.85 -6.38 15.58
N CYS A 7 7.11 -6.22 15.18
CA CYS A 7 7.72 -7.04 14.13
C CYS A 7 7.59 -8.55 14.39
N LEU A 8 7.65 -8.96 15.66
CA LEU A 8 7.55 -10.37 16.05
C LEU A 8 6.09 -10.83 16.28
N HIS A 9 5.28 -10.02 16.96
CA HIS A 9 4.03 -10.49 17.58
C HIS A 9 2.76 -9.86 17.01
N SER A 10 2.82 -8.82 16.19
CA SER A 10 1.63 -8.21 15.63
C SER A 10 0.98 -9.05 14.53
N GLY A 11 -0.32 -8.85 14.30
CA GLY A 11 -1.10 -9.50 13.24
C GLY A 11 -1.61 -10.90 13.57
N TYR A 12 -1.09 -11.57 14.61
CA TYR A 12 -1.56 -12.88 15.03
C TYR A 12 -1.60 -13.00 16.55
N VAL A 13 -2.75 -13.41 17.07
CA VAL A 13 -2.95 -13.69 18.50
C VAL A 13 -3.35 -15.15 18.66
N PRO A 14 -2.40 -16.04 19.03
CA PRO A 14 -2.72 -17.45 19.20
C PRO A 14 -3.65 -17.69 20.38
N LYS A 15 -4.62 -18.59 20.21
CA LYS A 15 -5.51 -19.09 21.26
C LYS A 15 -4.83 -20.22 22.05
N ASN A 16 -5.50 -20.68 23.10
CA ASN A 16 -4.99 -21.79 23.88
C ASN A 16 -4.82 -23.06 23.03
N GLY A 17 -3.59 -23.61 23.01
CA GLY A 17 -3.25 -24.78 22.21
C GLY A 17 -2.87 -24.51 20.76
N GLU A 18 -2.93 -23.25 20.29
CA GLU A 18 -2.47 -22.88 18.94
C GLU A 18 -0.97 -22.61 18.87
N PRO A 19 -0.35 -22.75 17.68
CA PRO A 19 1.05 -22.43 17.50
C PRO A 19 1.34 -20.97 17.80
N ARG A 20 2.53 -20.66 18.34
CA ARG A 20 2.96 -19.28 18.56
C ARG A 20 3.26 -18.54 17.28
N GLN A 21 3.73 -19.26 16.27
CA GLN A 21 3.95 -18.70 14.93
C GLN A 21 2.67 -18.86 14.10
N MET A 22 2.39 -17.86 13.29
CA MET A 22 1.28 -17.87 12.35
C MET A 22 1.41 -19.06 11.38
N PRO A 23 0.41 -19.96 11.31
CA PRO A 23 0.42 -21.04 10.34
C PRO A 23 0.32 -20.55 8.89
N ILE A 24 0.91 -21.31 7.97
CA ILE A 24 0.70 -21.09 6.53
C ILE A 24 -0.52 -21.88 6.09
N TYR A 25 -1.58 -21.18 5.73
CA TYR A 25 -2.82 -21.78 5.20
C TYR A 25 -2.72 -21.95 3.69
N GLN A 26 -2.13 -23.05 3.26
CA GLN A 26 -1.98 -23.39 1.84
C GLN A 26 -3.21 -24.16 1.35
N SER A 27 -4.33 -23.47 1.22
CA SER A 27 -5.60 -24.03 0.74
C SER A 27 -6.29 -23.04 -0.19
N THR A 28 -6.95 -23.55 -1.24
CA THR A 28 -7.76 -22.73 -2.15
C THR A 28 -9.14 -22.46 -1.57
N THR A 29 -9.75 -23.46 -0.93
CA THR A 29 -11.12 -23.44 -0.40
C THR A 29 -11.15 -23.91 1.04
N PHE A 30 -12.24 -23.60 1.72
CA PHE A 30 -12.46 -23.94 3.12
C PHE A 30 -13.77 -24.71 3.26
N LYS A 31 -13.83 -25.68 4.19
CA LYS A 31 -15.00 -26.53 4.42
C LYS A 31 -15.93 -25.89 5.44
N TYR A 32 -17.22 -25.99 5.15
CA TYR A 32 -18.31 -25.66 6.08
C TYR A 32 -19.25 -26.87 6.25
N ASP A 33 -20.00 -26.88 7.34
CA ASP A 33 -20.83 -28.04 7.70
C ASP A 33 -22.15 -28.11 6.91
N SER A 34 -22.59 -27.01 6.31
CA SER A 34 -23.79 -26.94 5.50
C SER A 34 -23.69 -25.93 4.36
N SER A 35 -24.50 -26.11 3.31
CA SER A 35 -24.68 -25.13 2.25
C SER A 35 -25.27 -23.81 2.75
N ASP A 36 -26.15 -23.87 3.76
CA ASP A 36 -26.74 -22.66 4.35
C ASP A 36 -25.68 -21.80 5.05
N ALA A 37 -24.74 -22.43 5.78
CA ALA A 37 -23.62 -21.71 6.39
C ALA A 37 -22.73 -21.05 5.33
N MET A 38 -22.49 -21.73 4.20
CA MET A 38 -21.75 -21.15 3.09
C MET A 38 -22.55 -20.02 2.41
N GLY A 39 -23.87 -20.19 2.24
CA GLY A 39 -24.75 -19.16 1.67
C GLY A 39 -24.65 -17.84 2.44
N ARG A 40 -24.73 -17.87 3.79
CA ARG A 40 -24.61 -16.68 4.62
C ARG A 40 -23.28 -15.92 4.45
N LEU A 41 -22.17 -16.63 4.14
CA LEU A 41 -20.90 -15.97 3.82
C LEU A 41 -20.96 -15.22 2.48
N PHE A 42 -21.61 -15.81 1.46
CA PHE A 42 -21.82 -15.16 0.16
C PHE A 42 -22.77 -13.96 0.28
N ASP A 43 -23.75 -14.03 1.15
CA ASP A 43 -24.70 -12.95 1.43
C ASP A 43 -24.13 -11.89 2.39
N LEU A 44 -22.88 -12.06 2.85
CA LEU A 44 -22.17 -11.18 3.81
C LEU A 44 -22.87 -11.06 5.18
N GLU A 45 -23.68 -12.05 5.54
CA GLU A 45 -24.36 -12.16 6.84
C GLU A 45 -23.42 -12.74 7.91
N ASP A 46 -22.49 -13.58 7.51
CA ASP A 46 -21.45 -14.16 8.36
C ASP A 46 -20.05 -13.77 7.84
N SER A 47 -19.04 -13.82 8.71
CA SER A 47 -17.63 -13.64 8.37
C SER A 47 -16.90 -14.98 8.38
N GLY A 48 -15.99 -15.18 7.42
CA GLY A 48 -15.20 -16.40 7.34
C GLY A 48 -14.48 -16.55 6.02
N TYR A 49 -13.61 -17.54 5.95
CA TYR A 49 -12.81 -17.82 4.75
C TYR A 49 -13.49 -18.89 3.91
N PHE A 50 -13.73 -18.64 2.64
CA PHE A 50 -14.28 -19.64 1.73
C PHE A 50 -13.44 -19.83 0.45
N TYR A 51 -12.73 -18.80 0.00
CA TYR A 51 -11.89 -18.88 -1.19
C TYR A 51 -10.67 -17.95 -1.08
N THR A 52 -9.46 -18.50 -1.23
CA THR A 52 -8.20 -17.82 -0.99
C THR A 52 -7.95 -16.59 -1.88
N ARG A 53 -8.51 -16.54 -3.10
CA ARG A 53 -8.41 -15.33 -3.93
C ARG A 53 -9.05 -14.10 -3.28
N LEU A 54 -10.06 -14.31 -2.45
CA LEU A 54 -10.76 -13.23 -1.73
C LEU A 54 -10.14 -12.99 -0.37
N GLN A 55 -9.96 -14.06 0.42
CA GLN A 55 -9.42 -13.98 1.77
C GLN A 55 -8.67 -15.27 2.14
N ASN A 56 -7.59 -15.11 2.89
CA ASN A 56 -6.84 -16.24 3.44
C ASN A 56 -6.24 -15.84 4.81
N PRO A 57 -6.33 -16.69 5.84
CA PRO A 57 -5.80 -16.36 7.17
C PRO A 57 -4.35 -15.90 7.16
N SER A 58 -3.47 -16.52 6.37
CA SER A 58 -2.07 -16.12 6.29
C SER A 58 -1.89 -14.72 5.71
N ASN A 59 -2.66 -14.38 4.67
CA ASN A 59 -2.63 -13.05 4.06
C ASN A 59 -3.15 -11.99 5.04
N ASP A 60 -4.29 -12.27 5.68
CA ASP A 60 -4.93 -11.32 6.58
C ASP A 60 -4.08 -11.03 7.83
N MET A 61 -3.47 -12.08 8.42
CA MET A 61 -2.56 -11.91 9.56
C MET A 61 -1.29 -11.12 9.17
N THR A 62 -0.76 -11.35 7.97
CA THR A 62 0.39 -10.61 7.45
C THR A 62 0.03 -9.17 7.15
N ALA A 63 -1.12 -8.93 6.51
CA ALA A 63 -1.66 -7.60 6.24
C ALA A 63 -1.88 -6.81 7.54
N ALA A 64 -2.52 -7.44 8.54
CA ALA A 64 -2.74 -6.82 9.86
C ALA A 64 -1.42 -6.44 10.55
N LYS A 65 -0.36 -7.28 10.43
CA LYS A 65 0.97 -6.93 10.93
C LYS A 65 1.55 -5.71 10.23
N ILE A 66 1.46 -5.63 8.91
CA ILE A 66 1.98 -4.50 8.14
C ILE A 66 1.22 -3.22 8.47
N ALA A 67 -0.11 -3.29 8.57
CA ALA A 67 -0.94 -2.16 8.98
C ALA A 67 -0.54 -1.63 10.37
N ASP A 68 -0.39 -2.52 11.37
CA ASP A 68 0.03 -2.10 12.72
C ASP A 68 1.45 -1.53 12.75
N LEU A 69 2.35 -2.03 11.91
CA LEU A 69 3.71 -1.50 11.81
C LEU A 69 3.74 -0.10 11.20
N GLU A 70 2.94 0.17 10.17
CA GLU A 70 2.80 1.50 9.56
C GLU A 70 1.96 2.46 10.40
N GLY A 71 1.11 1.94 11.28
CA GLY A 71 0.15 2.72 12.05
C GLY A 71 -1.11 3.07 11.24
N GLY A 72 -1.41 2.29 10.20
CA GLY A 72 -2.62 2.39 9.39
C GLY A 72 -3.80 1.64 9.99
N VAL A 73 -4.95 1.78 9.36
CA VAL A 73 -6.22 1.13 9.76
C VAL A 73 -6.28 -0.30 9.25
N ALA A 74 -5.89 -0.51 8.00
CA ALA A 74 -5.89 -1.82 7.36
C ALA A 74 -4.77 -1.94 6.32
N ALA A 75 -4.52 -3.15 5.84
CA ALA A 75 -3.64 -3.38 4.72
C ALA A 75 -4.16 -4.48 3.80
N MET A 76 -3.75 -4.43 2.55
CA MET A 76 -4.00 -5.45 1.54
C MET A 76 -2.67 -5.91 0.92
N LEU A 77 -2.48 -7.22 0.81
CA LEU A 77 -1.31 -7.78 0.13
C LEU A 77 -1.54 -7.86 -1.39
N THR A 78 -0.46 -7.66 -2.13
CA THR A 78 -0.45 -7.74 -3.60
C THR A 78 0.72 -8.62 -4.07
N SER A 79 0.69 -9.00 -5.34
CA SER A 79 1.72 -9.87 -5.93
C SER A 79 3.09 -9.21 -6.09
N SER A 80 3.18 -7.89 -5.99
CA SER A 80 4.42 -7.13 -6.10
C SER A 80 4.22 -5.67 -5.65
N GLY A 81 5.31 -4.94 -5.40
CA GLY A 81 5.25 -3.50 -5.15
C GLY A 81 4.67 -2.71 -6.32
N GLN A 82 4.93 -3.13 -7.57
CA GLN A 82 4.31 -2.51 -8.75
C GLN A 82 2.79 -2.73 -8.79
N ALA A 83 2.33 -3.91 -8.39
CA ALA A 83 0.90 -4.17 -8.23
C ALA A 83 0.30 -3.31 -7.10
N ALA A 84 1.03 -3.10 -6.00
CA ALA A 84 0.59 -2.21 -4.92
C ALA A 84 0.42 -0.78 -5.43
N ASN A 85 1.44 -0.21 -6.10
CA ASN A 85 1.37 1.13 -6.66
C ASN A 85 0.24 1.26 -7.71
N PHE A 86 0.10 0.25 -8.58
CA PHE A 86 -0.96 0.22 -9.58
C PHE A 86 -2.35 0.22 -8.93
N PHE A 87 -2.63 -0.70 -8.02
CA PHE A 87 -3.96 -0.82 -7.42
C PHE A 87 -4.31 0.34 -6.51
N ALA A 88 -3.35 0.88 -5.74
CA ALA A 88 -3.58 2.07 -4.93
C ALA A 88 -4.06 3.26 -5.78
N LEU A 89 -3.40 3.50 -6.91
CA LEU A 89 -3.75 4.58 -7.82
C LEU A 89 -4.99 4.27 -8.67
N PHE A 90 -5.10 3.06 -9.21
CA PHE A 90 -6.21 2.65 -10.08
C PHE A 90 -7.55 2.61 -9.34
N ASN A 91 -7.53 2.34 -8.03
CA ASN A 91 -8.74 2.37 -7.19
C ASN A 91 -9.39 3.76 -7.10
N ILE A 92 -8.59 4.83 -7.18
CA ILE A 92 -9.04 6.22 -7.03
C ILE A 92 -9.03 7.02 -8.34
N CYS A 93 -8.42 6.47 -9.39
CA CYS A 93 -8.34 7.09 -10.71
C CYS A 93 -9.19 6.33 -11.74
N GLU A 94 -9.81 7.07 -12.64
CA GLU A 94 -10.54 6.57 -13.79
C GLU A 94 -10.00 7.21 -15.08
N THR A 95 -10.47 6.78 -16.24
CA THR A 95 -10.13 7.41 -17.52
C THR A 95 -10.45 8.91 -17.48
N GLY A 96 -9.49 9.74 -17.81
CA GLY A 96 -9.56 11.20 -17.72
C GLY A 96 -9.01 11.77 -16.41
N SER A 97 -8.62 10.95 -15.44
CA SER A 97 -7.96 11.39 -14.20
C SER A 97 -6.53 11.88 -14.46
N HIS A 98 -6.06 12.71 -13.55
CA HIS A 98 -4.69 13.24 -13.53
C HIS A 98 -4.02 12.91 -12.18
N ILE A 99 -2.72 12.61 -12.23
CA ILE A 99 -1.86 12.33 -11.07
C ILE A 99 -0.71 13.34 -11.05
N VAL A 100 -0.37 13.88 -9.89
CA VAL A 100 0.88 14.60 -9.67
C VAL A 100 1.87 13.66 -8.99
N ALA A 101 3.04 13.44 -9.57
CA ALA A 101 4.03 12.53 -9.03
C ALA A 101 5.42 13.16 -8.94
N SER A 102 6.19 12.84 -7.90
CA SER A 102 7.62 13.16 -7.91
C SER A 102 8.30 12.52 -9.12
N SER A 103 9.19 13.25 -9.76
CA SER A 103 10.06 12.70 -10.82
C SER A 103 11.18 11.82 -10.26
N ALA A 104 11.53 12.03 -8.99
CA ALA A 104 12.49 11.22 -8.25
C ALA A 104 11.77 10.03 -7.62
N ILE A 105 11.46 8.99 -8.42
CA ILE A 105 10.85 7.73 -8.01
C ILE A 105 11.51 6.58 -8.76
N TYR A 106 11.26 5.35 -8.29
CA TYR A 106 11.75 4.14 -8.94
C TYR A 106 11.34 4.10 -10.42
N GLY A 107 12.31 3.75 -11.29
CA GLY A 107 12.11 3.77 -12.76
C GLY A 107 10.94 2.90 -13.23
N GLY A 108 10.66 1.77 -12.55
CA GLY A 108 9.49 0.94 -12.83
C GLY A 108 8.18 1.68 -12.55
N THR A 109 8.10 2.45 -11.47
CA THR A 109 6.94 3.27 -11.12
C THR A 109 6.81 4.48 -12.06
N TYR A 110 7.93 5.10 -12.42
CA TYR A 110 7.93 6.16 -13.43
C TYR A 110 7.33 5.68 -14.77
N ASN A 111 7.73 4.48 -15.21
CA ASN A 111 7.18 3.86 -16.42
C ASN A 111 5.71 3.43 -16.24
N LEU A 112 5.34 2.90 -15.07
CA LEU A 112 3.94 2.57 -14.75
C LEU A 112 3.03 3.79 -14.94
N LEU A 113 3.41 4.92 -14.33
CA LEU A 113 2.64 6.16 -14.39
C LEU A 113 2.68 6.80 -15.78
N GLY A 114 3.87 7.00 -16.33
CA GLY A 114 4.04 7.76 -17.57
C GLY A 114 3.67 7.01 -18.86
N VAL A 115 3.65 5.68 -18.83
CA VAL A 115 3.38 4.86 -20.01
C VAL A 115 2.15 3.96 -19.83
N THR A 116 2.12 3.15 -18.77
CA THR A 116 1.07 2.14 -18.63
C THR A 116 -0.27 2.78 -18.27
N MET A 117 -0.31 3.64 -17.27
CA MET A 117 -1.56 4.31 -16.86
C MET A 117 -2.03 5.31 -17.91
N LYS A 118 -1.11 5.92 -18.66
CA LYS A 118 -1.48 6.78 -19.80
C LYS A 118 -2.26 6.03 -20.89
N LYS A 119 -1.95 4.75 -21.14
CA LYS A 119 -2.74 3.91 -22.07
C LYS A 119 -4.16 3.66 -21.58
N MET A 120 -4.41 3.82 -20.27
CA MET A 120 -5.73 3.73 -19.66
C MET A 120 -6.46 5.08 -19.59
N GLY A 121 -5.87 6.12 -20.20
CA GLY A 121 -6.43 7.48 -20.20
C GLY A 121 -6.22 8.23 -18.90
N ILE A 122 -5.24 7.82 -18.07
CA ILE A 122 -4.86 8.52 -16.84
C ILE A 122 -3.57 9.29 -17.10
N ASP A 123 -3.61 10.60 -17.00
CA ASP A 123 -2.45 11.48 -17.20
C ASP A 123 -1.62 11.64 -15.93
N VAL A 124 -0.31 11.90 -16.11
CA VAL A 124 0.59 12.23 -15.01
C VAL A 124 1.40 13.49 -15.33
N THR A 125 1.59 14.33 -14.32
CA THR A 125 2.61 15.39 -14.32
C THR A 125 3.69 15.04 -13.31
N PHE A 126 4.91 14.82 -13.81
CA PHE A 126 6.07 14.61 -12.95
C PHE A 126 6.67 15.97 -12.54
N VAL A 127 7.01 16.09 -11.24
CA VAL A 127 7.53 17.32 -10.65
C VAL A 127 8.85 17.05 -9.93
N ASP A 128 9.73 18.05 -9.90
CA ASP A 128 10.87 18.01 -8.98
C ASP A 128 10.34 18.24 -7.55
N GLN A 129 10.50 17.23 -6.69
CA GLN A 129 10.03 17.29 -5.29
C GLN A 129 10.68 18.39 -4.46
N ASN A 130 11.82 18.97 -4.91
CA ASN A 130 12.53 20.02 -4.20
C ASN A 130 12.00 21.43 -4.51
N LEU A 131 11.13 21.58 -5.51
CA LEU A 131 10.52 22.87 -5.85
C LEU A 131 9.73 23.45 -4.65
N PRO A 132 9.62 24.77 -4.56
CA PRO A 132 8.72 25.45 -3.61
C PRO A 132 7.27 24.97 -3.78
N GLU A 133 6.50 24.99 -2.68
CA GLU A 133 5.11 24.54 -2.65
C GLU A 133 4.25 25.30 -3.65
N GLU A 134 4.48 26.62 -3.82
CA GLU A 134 3.76 27.46 -4.78
C GLU A 134 3.99 27.06 -6.24
N GLU A 135 5.17 26.53 -6.56
CA GLU A 135 5.44 26.04 -7.93
C GLU A 135 4.80 24.66 -8.14
N LEU A 136 4.85 23.80 -7.11
CA LEU A 136 4.18 22.50 -7.15
C LEU A 136 2.65 22.63 -7.26
N ALA A 137 2.05 23.64 -6.63
CA ALA A 137 0.60 23.89 -6.68
C ALA A 137 0.12 24.17 -8.11
N LYS A 138 0.93 24.79 -8.96
CA LYS A 138 0.55 25.18 -10.33
C LYS A 138 0.23 24.00 -11.26
N VAL A 139 0.70 22.79 -10.95
CA VAL A 139 0.49 21.62 -11.80
C VAL A 139 -0.79 20.86 -11.50
N PHE A 140 -1.47 21.19 -10.40
CA PHE A 140 -2.77 20.58 -10.08
C PHE A 140 -3.84 21.02 -11.05
N ARG A 141 -4.73 20.11 -11.42
CA ARG A 141 -5.83 20.30 -12.36
C ARG A 141 -7.14 19.93 -11.68
N PRO A 142 -8.30 20.39 -12.18
CA PRO A 142 -9.61 20.01 -11.62
C PRO A 142 -9.85 18.49 -11.60
N ASN A 143 -9.19 17.75 -12.49
CA ASN A 143 -9.26 16.28 -12.59
C ASN A 143 -8.08 15.57 -11.90
N THR A 144 -7.25 16.26 -11.12
CA THR A 144 -6.23 15.62 -10.28
C THR A 144 -6.91 14.78 -9.21
N ARG A 145 -6.47 13.53 -9.05
CA ARG A 145 -7.05 12.57 -8.11
C ARG A 145 -6.07 12.07 -7.05
N ALA A 146 -4.77 12.20 -7.26
CA ALA A 146 -3.76 11.77 -6.31
C ALA A 146 -2.46 12.55 -6.47
N MET A 147 -1.70 12.61 -5.39
CA MET A 147 -0.28 12.95 -5.39
C MET A 147 0.53 11.72 -4.98
N PHE A 148 1.69 11.49 -5.62
CA PHE A 148 2.52 10.30 -5.39
C PHE A 148 3.99 10.65 -5.19
N GLY A 149 4.66 9.96 -4.25
CA GLY A 149 6.10 10.07 -4.03
C GLY A 149 6.70 8.82 -3.39
N GLU A 150 8.01 8.78 -3.25
CA GLU A 150 8.77 7.75 -2.52
C GLU A 150 9.46 8.36 -1.31
N THR A 151 9.40 7.70 -0.16
CA THR A 151 10.06 8.17 1.08
C THR A 151 11.55 8.37 0.87
N ILE A 152 12.23 7.38 0.31
CA ILE A 152 13.65 7.42 -0.09
C ILE A 152 13.75 6.84 -1.50
N THR A 153 14.19 7.66 -2.42
CA THR A 153 14.12 7.34 -3.86
C THR A 153 15.22 6.38 -4.33
N ASN A 154 14.87 5.51 -5.26
CA ASN A 154 15.82 4.66 -5.97
C ASN A 154 16.03 5.21 -7.42
N PRO A 155 17.26 5.54 -7.88
CA PRO A 155 18.56 5.31 -7.21
C PRO A 155 19.14 6.54 -6.50
N THR A 156 18.49 7.69 -6.52
CA THR A 156 19.09 8.98 -6.10
C THR A 156 19.25 9.15 -4.61
N VAL A 157 18.60 8.29 -3.81
CA VAL A 157 18.59 8.36 -2.32
C VAL A 157 18.12 9.73 -1.79
N SER A 158 17.31 10.43 -2.58
CA SER A 158 16.67 11.68 -2.17
C SER A 158 15.53 11.38 -1.19
N VAL A 159 15.39 12.19 -0.15
CA VAL A 159 14.34 12.05 0.87
C VAL A 159 13.18 12.98 0.52
N LEU A 160 11.96 12.44 0.55
CA LEU A 160 10.74 13.21 0.33
C LEU A 160 10.38 14.02 1.58
N ASP A 161 10.06 15.29 1.40
CA ASP A 161 9.35 16.08 2.41
C ASP A 161 7.86 15.69 2.38
N ILE A 162 7.52 14.67 3.19
CA ILE A 162 6.17 14.09 3.22
C ILE A 162 5.14 15.13 3.70
N GLU A 163 5.48 15.94 4.73
CA GLU A 163 4.56 16.96 5.25
C GLU A 163 4.24 18.02 4.21
N LYS A 164 5.23 18.46 3.44
CA LYS A 164 5.02 19.41 2.34
C LYS A 164 4.07 18.82 1.30
N PHE A 165 4.32 17.58 0.87
CA PHE A 165 3.48 16.90 -0.10
C PHE A 165 2.07 16.64 0.42
N ALA A 166 1.91 16.26 1.70
CA ALA A 166 0.62 16.06 2.33
C ALA A 166 -0.20 17.36 2.40
N ARG A 167 0.40 18.45 2.90
CA ARG A 167 -0.27 19.75 2.94
C ARG A 167 -0.75 20.16 1.55
N LEU A 168 0.10 20.00 0.55
CA LEU A 168 -0.21 20.37 -0.83
C LEU A 168 -1.34 19.50 -1.40
N ALA A 169 -1.26 18.19 -1.28
CA ALA A 169 -2.28 17.26 -1.73
C ALA A 169 -3.64 17.58 -1.08
N HIS A 170 -3.66 17.71 0.24
CA HIS A 170 -4.89 17.99 1.00
C HIS A 170 -5.47 19.38 0.69
N SER A 171 -4.64 20.39 0.43
CA SER A 171 -5.14 21.72 0.01
C SER A 171 -5.88 21.68 -1.33
N HIS A 172 -5.61 20.66 -2.16
CA HIS A 172 -6.30 20.40 -3.43
C HIS A 172 -7.36 19.29 -3.33
N GLY A 173 -7.63 18.77 -2.11
CA GLY A 173 -8.65 17.75 -1.87
C GLY A 173 -8.32 16.37 -2.44
N VAL A 174 -7.04 16.04 -2.59
CA VAL A 174 -6.59 14.75 -3.10
C VAL A 174 -5.70 14.02 -2.08
N PRO A 175 -5.69 12.68 -2.06
CA PRO A 175 -4.82 11.92 -1.17
C PRO A 175 -3.36 11.97 -1.63
N LEU A 176 -2.45 11.86 -0.63
CA LEU A 176 -1.04 11.58 -0.83
C LEU A 176 -0.77 10.08 -0.70
N ILE A 177 -0.20 9.49 -1.73
CA ILE A 177 0.28 8.10 -1.73
C ILE A 177 1.81 8.11 -1.65
N VAL A 178 2.38 7.36 -0.71
CA VAL A 178 3.83 7.28 -0.51
C VAL A 178 4.31 5.84 -0.60
N ASP A 179 5.20 5.56 -1.53
CA ASP A 179 5.94 4.29 -1.55
C ASP A 179 7.04 4.32 -0.48
N ASN A 180 6.86 3.51 0.57
CA ASN A 180 7.75 3.44 1.73
C ASN A 180 8.69 2.21 1.71
N THR A 181 8.93 1.66 0.53
CA THR A 181 9.70 0.43 0.36
C THR A 181 11.09 0.49 0.99
N PHE A 182 11.84 1.58 0.79
CA PHE A 182 13.23 1.67 1.27
C PHE A 182 13.34 1.99 2.75
N ALA A 183 12.52 2.91 3.26
CA ALA A 183 12.55 3.26 4.67
C ALA A 183 11.96 2.14 5.53
N THR A 184 10.92 1.46 5.06
CA THR A 184 10.08 0.55 5.84
C THR A 184 9.41 1.24 7.03
N PRO A 185 8.39 0.66 7.65
CA PRO A 185 7.78 1.24 8.85
C PRO A 185 8.72 1.33 10.05
N VAL A 186 9.88 0.67 9.98
CA VAL A 186 10.89 0.74 11.06
C VAL A 186 11.60 2.08 11.08
N ASN A 187 11.93 2.64 9.91
CA ASN A 187 12.64 3.90 9.81
C ASN A 187 11.74 5.10 9.58
N CYS A 188 10.58 4.90 8.91
CA CYS A 188 9.60 5.95 8.66
C CYS A 188 8.20 5.36 8.61
N GLN A 189 7.24 6.08 9.17
CA GLN A 189 5.81 5.79 9.07
C GLN A 189 5.13 7.00 8.39
N PRO A 190 4.99 6.99 7.05
CA PRO A 190 4.49 8.14 6.29
C PRO A 190 3.11 8.65 6.74
N ILE A 191 2.25 7.75 7.25
CA ILE A 191 0.93 8.12 7.80
C ILE A 191 1.06 9.16 8.92
N LYS A 192 2.08 9.05 9.77
CA LYS A 192 2.34 10.04 10.83
C LYS A 192 2.72 11.43 10.32
N TRP A 193 3.14 11.51 9.07
CA TRP A 193 3.57 12.74 8.40
C TRP A 193 2.52 13.24 7.39
N GLY A 194 1.32 12.61 7.39
CA GLY A 194 0.19 13.04 6.60
C GLY A 194 -0.04 12.28 5.30
N ALA A 195 0.68 11.20 5.02
CA ALA A 195 0.31 10.31 3.92
C ALA A 195 -1.02 9.60 4.22
N ASP A 196 -1.88 9.50 3.22
CA ASP A 196 -3.17 8.82 3.32
C ASP A 196 -3.06 7.34 2.98
N ILE A 197 -2.20 7.01 2.01
CA ILE A 197 -1.98 5.65 1.56
C ILE A 197 -0.47 5.40 1.49
N VAL A 198 -0.05 4.25 2.01
CA VAL A 198 1.34 3.81 1.94
C VAL A 198 1.43 2.54 1.13
N THR A 199 2.38 2.48 0.19
CA THR A 199 2.64 1.27 -0.60
C THR A 199 4.01 0.71 -0.30
N HIS A 200 4.16 -0.60 -0.51
CA HIS A 200 5.42 -1.31 -0.32
C HIS A 200 5.67 -2.35 -1.39
N SER A 201 6.92 -2.45 -1.82
CA SER A 201 7.46 -3.71 -2.31
C SER A 201 7.96 -4.51 -1.11
N THR A 202 7.16 -5.46 -0.62
CA THR A 202 7.58 -6.33 0.48
C THR A 202 8.76 -7.23 0.10
N THR A 203 9.01 -7.37 -1.21
CA THR A 203 10.18 -8.04 -1.82
C THR A 203 11.52 -7.58 -1.26
N LYS A 204 11.61 -6.33 -0.76
CA LYS A 204 12.87 -5.68 -0.37
C LYS A 204 13.16 -5.91 1.12
N TYR A 205 13.22 -4.86 1.91
CA TYR A 205 13.65 -4.93 3.30
C TYR A 205 12.62 -5.56 4.25
N MET A 206 11.33 -5.65 3.87
CA MET A 206 10.33 -6.35 4.68
C MET A 206 10.56 -7.87 4.66
N ASP A 207 10.81 -8.48 3.50
CA ASP A 207 11.24 -9.87 3.37
C ASP A 207 12.67 -10.04 3.92
N GLY A 208 13.57 -9.14 3.50
CA GLY A 208 14.92 -9.02 4.03
C GLY A 208 15.90 -10.11 3.60
N HIS A 209 15.45 -11.15 2.91
CA HIS A 209 16.27 -12.33 2.56
C HIS A 209 16.40 -12.53 1.04
N GLY A 210 15.69 -11.76 0.22
CA GLY A 210 15.73 -11.90 -1.24
C GLY A 210 15.14 -13.21 -1.76
N VAL A 211 14.15 -13.77 -1.06
CA VAL A 211 13.56 -15.09 -1.36
C VAL A 211 12.12 -15.01 -1.83
N SER A 212 11.45 -13.87 -1.66
CA SER A 212 10.05 -13.72 -2.07
C SER A 212 9.79 -12.41 -2.82
N VAL A 213 8.71 -12.38 -3.58
CA VAL A 213 8.19 -11.20 -4.25
C VAL A 213 6.80 -10.92 -3.73
N GLY A 214 6.55 -9.68 -3.35
CA GLY A 214 5.24 -9.27 -2.87
C GLY A 214 5.11 -7.74 -2.75
N GLY A 215 3.91 -7.30 -2.43
CA GLY A 215 3.61 -5.91 -2.14
C GLY A 215 2.53 -5.77 -1.09
N ALA A 216 2.38 -4.56 -0.58
CA ALA A 216 1.32 -4.20 0.36
C ALA A 216 0.83 -2.79 0.10
N ILE A 217 -0.45 -2.55 0.38
CA ILE A 217 -1.10 -1.24 0.43
C ILE A 217 -1.63 -1.08 1.85
N VAL A 218 -1.41 0.08 2.45
CA VAL A 218 -1.86 0.42 3.81
C VAL A 218 -2.57 1.77 3.77
N ASP A 219 -3.68 1.91 4.49
CA ASP A 219 -4.43 3.15 4.68
C ASP A 219 -4.75 3.43 6.15
#